data_9a389aa49446865c1910497ef8ab61f6
#
_entry.id   9a389aa49446865c1910497ef8ab61f6
#
_cell.length_a   1.000
_cell.length_b   1.000
_cell.length_c   1.000
_cell.angle_alpha   90.00
_cell.angle_beta   90.00
_cell.angle_gamma   90.00
#
_symmetry.space_group_name_H-M   'P 1'
#
loop_
_entity.id
_entity.type
_entity.pdbx_description
1 polymer ?
#
loop_
_entity_poly.entity_id
_entity_poly.type
_entity_poly.pdbx_seq_one_letter_code
_entity_poly.pdbx_strand_id
1 'polypeptide(L)'
;NIAGLFGGNHRTRNFGSSCEFADYRDYIAGDDITKIDWNAFARFEKLYLKLFLDERQMHTRIYIDASRSMDYGKGRKAEQALRIAALIAYVSVCDMDKVSVYAIHGGTVEEVFVGVHGKDMYLEQIGKLNDIVFDGDSRISEALLPASVGYGDGLSVIISDFLTDDNYEDAIDYLCSKRRDVFCVQVLTRDELNPKIRGKSHLFDSENIKKTYRRNIDKQIIEAYRKAVEYVTSRIRNY
;
A
#
# COMPACT_ATOMS: atom_id res chain seq x y z
N ASN A 1 -10.90 -1.10 -11.20
CA ASN A 1 -10.45 -0.42 -12.43
C ASN A 1 -9.03 0.09 -12.17
N ILE A 2 -8.05 -0.76 -12.49
CA ILE A 2 -6.61 -0.54 -12.26
C ILE A 2 -6.04 0.64 -13.09
N ALA A 3 -6.80 1.13 -14.07
CA ALA A 3 -6.38 2.21 -14.96
C ALA A 3 -6.22 3.58 -14.29
N GLY A 4 -6.64 3.76 -13.03
CA GLY A 4 -6.48 5.00 -12.27
C GLY A 4 -5.23 5.05 -11.38
N LEU A 5 -4.62 3.88 -11.09
CA LEU A 5 -3.48 3.78 -10.16
C LEU A 5 -2.12 4.05 -10.82
N PHE A 6 -2.04 3.97 -12.14
CA PHE A 6 -0.78 4.11 -12.90
C PHE A 6 -0.84 5.18 -13.99
N GLY A 7 -1.84 6.04 -13.98
CA GLY A 7 -1.87 7.22 -14.83
C GLY A 7 -0.98 8.30 -14.23
N GLY A 8 0.18 8.55 -14.81
CA GLY A 8 1.11 9.58 -14.39
C GLY A 8 0.45 10.93 -14.13
N ASN A 9 0.94 11.65 -13.17
CA ASN A 9 0.45 12.90 -12.59
C ASN A 9 -0.89 12.76 -11.84
N HIS A 10 -0.82 12.51 -10.54
CA HIS A 10 -1.93 12.67 -9.62
C HIS A 10 -2.36 14.16 -9.60
N ARG A 11 -3.33 14.49 -10.45
CA ARG A 11 -3.90 15.84 -10.52
C ARG A 11 -4.82 16.04 -9.31
N THR A 12 -4.27 16.47 -8.20
CA THR A 12 -5.10 16.99 -7.11
C THR A 12 -5.66 18.35 -7.51
N ARG A 13 -6.97 18.57 -7.33
CA ARG A 13 -7.65 19.83 -7.66
C ARG A 13 -7.34 20.97 -6.66
N ASN A 14 -6.27 20.85 -5.88
CA ASN A 14 -5.86 21.92 -4.99
C ASN A 14 -4.87 22.83 -5.72
N PHE A 15 -5.26 24.07 -5.93
CA PHE A 15 -4.48 25.10 -6.61
C PHE A 15 -3.42 25.66 -5.66
N GLY A 16 -2.17 25.36 -5.91
CA GLY A 16 -1.00 25.79 -5.15
C GLY A 16 -0.05 26.71 -5.96
N SER A 17 1.05 27.09 -5.35
CA SER A 17 1.97 28.09 -5.89
C SER A 17 3.10 27.56 -6.80
N SER A 18 3.15 26.28 -7.12
CA SER A 18 4.14 25.68 -8.04
C SER A 18 3.51 25.35 -9.40
N CYS A 19 3.66 26.05 -10.20
CA CYS A 19 4.30 26.50 -11.41
C CYS A 19 3.87 25.91 -12.75
N GLU A 20 3.03 24.88 -12.89
CA GLU A 20 2.45 24.56 -14.18
C GLU A 20 1.09 25.24 -14.35
N PHE A 21 1.02 26.10 -15.38
CA PHE A 21 -0.25 26.70 -15.79
C PHE A 21 -1.23 25.61 -16.19
N ALA A 22 -2.37 25.55 -15.53
CA ALA A 22 -3.41 24.55 -15.81
C ALA A 22 -4.47 25.07 -16.77
N ASP A 23 -5.08 26.22 -16.42
CA ASP A 23 -6.22 26.76 -17.14
C ASP A 23 -6.53 28.19 -16.68
N TYR A 24 -7.47 28.83 -17.36
CA TYR A 24 -8.09 30.08 -16.96
C TYR A 24 -9.49 29.84 -16.43
N ARG A 25 -9.84 30.59 -15.37
CA ARG A 25 -11.21 30.65 -14.85
C ARG A 25 -11.66 32.13 -14.79
N ASP A 26 -12.92 32.39 -15.06
CA ASP A 26 -13.48 33.72 -14.84
C ASP A 26 -13.38 34.10 -13.38
N TYR A 27 -12.98 35.37 -13.12
CA TYR A 27 -12.92 35.95 -11.78
C TYR A 27 -14.33 36.09 -11.21
N ILE A 28 -14.49 35.71 -9.97
CA ILE A 28 -15.70 35.89 -9.18
C ILE A 28 -15.36 36.80 -7.99
N ALA A 29 -16.25 37.72 -7.64
CA ALA A 29 -16.04 38.62 -6.52
C ALA A 29 -15.76 37.86 -5.22
N GLY A 30 -14.58 38.14 -4.62
CA GLY A 30 -14.06 37.41 -3.46
C GLY A 30 -12.86 36.53 -3.75
N ASP A 31 -12.52 36.30 -5.02
CA ASP A 31 -11.31 35.59 -5.40
C ASP A 31 -10.03 36.39 -5.15
N ASP A 32 -8.92 35.68 -5.03
CA ASP A 32 -7.60 36.29 -4.82
C ASP A 32 -7.13 37.06 -6.06
N ILE A 33 -7.13 38.38 -5.94
CA ILE A 33 -6.75 39.32 -7.01
C ILE A 33 -5.30 39.20 -7.46
N THR A 34 -4.43 38.60 -6.64
CA THR A 34 -2.99 38.38 -7.01
C THR A 34 -2.83 37.33 -8.10
N LYS A 35 -3.83 36.50 -8.31
CA LYS A 35 -3.85 35.44 -9.33
C LYS A 35 -4.50 35.90 -10.65
N ILE A 36 -4.93 37.16 -10.75
CA ILE A 36 -5.51 37.69 -11.98
C ILE A 36 -4.42 37.82 -13.06
N ASP A 37 -4.75 37.37 -14.28
CA ASP A 37 -3.90 37.62 -15.44
C ASP A 37 -4.18 39.00 -16.03
N TRP A 38 -3.38 39.97 -15.64
CA TRP A 38 -3.48 41.34 -16.14
C TRP A 38 -3.16 41.46 -17.65
N ASN A 39 -2.37 40.54 -18.22
CA ASN A 39 -2.11 40.52 -19.66
C ASN A 39 -3.33 40.03 -20.43
N ALA A 40 -4.06 39.06 -19.89
CA ALA A 40 -5.33 38.61 -20.47
C ALA A 40 -6.40 39.70 -20.38
N PHE A 41 -6.46 40.42 -19.22
CA PHE A 41 -7.34 41.58 -19.06
C PHE A 41 -7.08 42.69 -20.07
N ALA A 42 -5.81 43.04 -20.32
CA ALA A 42 -5.44 44.06 -21.30
C ALA A 42 -5.83 43.70 -22.76
N ARG A 43 -6.01 42.41 -23.07
CA ARG A 43 -6.38 41.94 -24.44
C ARG A 43 -7.85 41.71 -24.62
N PHE A 44 -8.52 41.21 -23.58
CA PHE A 44 -9.88 40.69 -23.68
C PHE A 44 -10.90 41.49 -22.87
N GLU A 45 -10.45 42.46 -22.05
CA GLU A 45 -11.25 43.23 -21.12
C GLU A 45 -12.08 42.36 -20.14
N LYS A 46 -11.62 41.12 -19.90
CA LYS A 46 -12.21 40.18 -18.96
C LYS A 46 -11.21 39.77 -17.91
N LEU A 47 -11.66 39.66 -16.66
CA LEU A 47 -10.83 39.22 -15.57
C LEU A 47 -10.78 37.69 -15.52
N TYR A 48 -9.58 37.13 -15.78
CA TYR A 48 -9.30 35.72 -15.66
C TYR A 48 -8.33 35.45 -14.54
N LEU A 49 -8.60 34.40 -13.76
CA LEU A 49 -7.65 33.84 -12.81
C LEU A 49 -6.80 32.77 -13.48
N LYS A 50 -5.50 32.85 -13.26
CA LYS A 50 -4.58 31.76 -13.60
C LYS A 50 -4.75 30.63 -12.60
N LEU A 51 -5.13 29.48 -13.08
CA LEU A 51 -5.15 28.24 -12.33
C LEU A 51 -3.82 27.54 -12.55
N PHE A 52 -3.14 27.18 -11.47
CA PHE A 52 -1.92 26.42 -11.49
C PHE A 52 -2.17 25.01 -10.95
N LEU A 53 -1.54 24.02 -11.55
CA LEU A 53 -1.50 22.68 -10.97
C LEU A 53 -0.49 22.68 -9.82
N ASP A 54 -0.95 22.28 -8.65
CA ASP A 54 -0.08 22.00 -7.52
C ASP A 54 0.46 20.56 -7.70
N GLU A 55 1.66 20.42 -8.21
CA GLU A 55 2.36 19.15 -8.21
C GLU A 55 2.85 18.88 -6.78
N ARG A 56 2.00 18.23 -5.99
CA ARG A 56 2.42 17.77 -4.67
C ARG A 56 3.12 16.44 -4.81
N GLN A 57 4.35 16.41 -4.33
CA GLN A 57 5.06 15.17 -4.14
C GLN A 57 4.30 14.31 -3.12
N MET A 58 3.78 13.18 -3.57
CA MET A 58 3.13 12.22 -2.71
C MET A 58 4.18 11.39 -1.95
N HIS A 59 3.74 10.77 -0.87
CA HIS A 59 4.58 9.86 -0.12
C HIS A 59 3.97 8.45 -0.13
N THR A 60 4.53 7.57 -0.93
CA THR A 60 4.17 6.15 -0.95
C THR A 60 4.86 5.43 0.21
N ARG A 61 4.08 4.76 1.05
CA ARG A 61 4.55 3.93 2.15
C ARG A 61 4.16 2.49 1.89
N ILE A 62 5.11 1.59 1.89
CA ILE A 62 4.92 0.17 1.62
C ILE A 62 5.19 -0.60 2.90
N TYR A 63 4.21 -1.32 3.39
CA TYR A 63 4.27 -2.16 4.57
C TYR A 63 4.25 -3.62 4.13
N ILE A 64 5.32 -4.34 4.40
CA ILE A 64 5.48 -5.75 4.04
C ILE A 64 5.29 -6.57 5.30
N ASP A 65 4.31 -7.46 5.30
CA ASP A 65 4.15 -8.45 6.34
C ASP A 65 5.33 -9.43 6.27
N ALA A 66 6.19 -9.36 7.28
CA ALA A 66 7.38 -10.19 7.40
C ALA A 66 7.15 -11.37 8.36
N SER A 67 5.89 -11.81 8.51
CA SER A 67 5.56 -13.00 9.29
C SER A 67 6.08 -14.29 8.65
N ARG A 68 6.20 -15.33 9.46
CA ARG A 68 6.65 -16.65 9.02
C ARG A 68 5.70 -17.27 8.00
N SER A 69 4.41 -16.96 8.03
CA SER A 69 3.43 -17.44 7.05
C SER A 69 3.81 -17.03 5.62
N MET A 70 4.46 -15.87 5.46
CA MET A 70 4.91 -15.35 4.17
C MET A 70 6.12 -16.11 3.59
N ASP A 71 6.97 -16.72 4.42
CA ASP A 71 8.11 -17.55 3.96
C ASP A 71 7.76 -19.03 3.88
N TYR A 72 6.53 -19.40 4.23
CA TYR A 72 6.11 -20.80 4.25
C TYR A 72 5.74 -21.30 2.85
N GLY A 73 6.19 -22.56 2.55
CA GLY A 73 5.77 -23.29 1.38
C GLY A 73 6.65 -23.11 0.15
N LYS A 74 6.33 -23.89 -0.91
CA LYS A 74 7.10 -23.89 -2.17
C LYS A 74 6.87 -22.66 -3.05
N GLY A 75 5.92 -21.83 -2.70
CA GLY A 75 5.45 -20.72 -3.52
C GLY A 75 6.24 -19.42 -3.38
N ARG A 76 7.20 -19.35 -2.44
CA ARG A 76 8.04 -18.15 -2.21
C ARG A 76 7.22 -16.86 -2.14
N LYS A 77 6.18 -16.83 -1.27
CA LYS A 77 5.35 -15.62 -1.07
C LYS A 77 6.21 -14.41 -0.70
N ALA A 78 7.17 -14.62 0.22
CA ALA A 78 8.13 -13.59 0.60
C ALA A 78 8.83 -12.96 -0.62
N GLU A 79 9.40 -13.79 -1.50
CA GLU A 79 10.07 -13.32 -2.71
C GLU A 79 9.13 -12.51 -3.63
N GLN A 80 7.88 -12.96 -3.79
CA GLN A 80 6.90 -12.22 -4.58
C GLN A 80 6.50 -10.90 -3.90
N ALA A 81 6.32 -10.89 -2.58
CA ALA A 81 6.04 -9.67 -1.82
C ALA A 81 7.16 -8.63 -1.99
N LEU A 82 8.43 -9.06 -1.89
CA LEU A 82 9.59 -8.18 -2.09
C LEU A 82 9.66 -7.65 -3.53
N ARG A 83 9.38 -8.48 -4.53
CA ARG A 83 9.36 -8.06 -5.95
C ARG A 83 8.25 -7.04 -6.21
N ILE A 84 7.06 -7.24 -5.63
CA ILE A 84 5.94 -6.31 -5.77
C ILE A 84 6.27 -5.00 -5.06
N ALA A 85 6.83 -5.04 -3.84
CA ALA A 85 7.27 -3.86 -3.12
C ALA A 85 8.32 -3.06 -3.90
N ALA A 86 9.32 -3.74 -4.47
CA ALA A 86 10.34 -3.13 -5.31
C ALA A 86 9.74 -2.47 -6.55
N LEU A 87 8.79 -3.13 -7.22
CA LEU A 87 8.13 -2.57 -8.40
C LEU A 87 7.31 -1.32 -8.07
N ILE A 88 6.50 -1.36 -7.00
CA ILE A 88 5.71 -0.22 -6.57
C ILE A 88 6.62 0.95 -6.17
N ALA A 89 7.68 0.67 -5.41
CA ALA A 89 8.66 1.68 -5.04
C ALA A 89 9.34 2.31 -6.26
N TYR A 90 9.70 1.50 -7.27
CA TYR A 90 10.28 1.99 -8.50
C TYR A 90 9.33 2.91 -9.27
N VAL A 91 8.08 2.50 -9.43
CA VAL A 91 7.06 3.31 -10.12
C VAL A 91 6.88 4.66 -9.40
N SER A 92 6.76 4.64 -8.06
CA SER A 92 6.61 5.87 -7.29
C SER A 92 7.79 6.83 -7.46
N VAL A 93 9.04 6.34 -7.43
CA VAL A 93 10.20 7.23 -7.65
C VAL A 93 10.32 7.72 -9.10
N CYS A 94 9.76 6.97 -10.08
CA CYS A 94 9.66 7.45 -11.47
C CYS A 94 8.66 8.60 -11.60
N ASP A 95 7.59 8.59 -10.77
CA ASP A 95 6.59 9.66 -10.69
C ASP A 95 7.04 10.81 -9.77
N MET A 96 8.33 10.84 -9.41
CA MET A 96 8.93 11.86 -8.54
C MET A 96 8.39 11.88 -7.11
N ASP A 97 7.70 10.84 -6.68
CA ASP A 97 7.20 10.67 -5.33
C ASP A 97 8.28 10.22 -4.34
N LYS A 98 8.04 10.44 -3.05
CA LYS A 98 8.83 9.86 -1.97
C LYS A 98 8.36 8.45 -1.67
N VAL A 99 9.30 7.55 -1.38
CA VAL A 99 9.00 6.18 -1.02
C VAL A 99 9.64 5.81 0.31
N SER A 100 8.86 5.11 1.13
CA SER A 100 9.37 4.46 2.34
C SER A 100 8.89 3.01 2.35
N VAL A 101 9.76 2.10 2.76
CA VAL A 101 9.43 0.69 2.93
C VAL A 101 9.66 0.27 4.37
N TYR A 102 8.71 -0.46 4.88
CA TYR A 102 8.66 -0.96 6.25
C TYR A 102 8.38 -2.46 6.24
N ALA A 103 9.02 -3.19 7.15
CA ALA A 103 8.68 -4.57 7.45
C ALA A 103 7.85 -4.64 8.74
N ILE A 104 6.82 -5.47 8.76
CA ILE A 104 6.00 -5.72 9.95
C ILE A 104 6.45 -7.04 10.56
N HIS A 105 7.00 -6.96 11.77
CA HIS A 105 7.41 -8.12 12.57
C HIS A 105 6.54 -8.20 13.82
N GLY A 106 5.60 -9.15 13.85
CA GLY A 106 4.63 -9.22 14.94
C GLY A 106 3.91 -7.88 15.11
N GLY A 107 3.92 -7.32 16.32
CA GLY A 107 3.30 -6.02 16.64
C GLY A 107 4.19 -4.80 16.43
N THR A 108 5.26 -4.87 15.62
CA THR A 108 6.21 -3.77 15.43
C THR A 108 6.47 -3.47 13.95
N VAL A 109 6.77 -2.21 13.65
CA VAL A 109 7.16 -1.75 12.32
C VAL A 109 8.66 -1.46 12.33
N GLU A 110 9.39 -2.11 11.43
CA GLU A 110 10.81 -1.88 11.20
C GLU A 110 11.02 -1.08 9.90
N GLU A 111 11.88 -0.08 9.95
CA GLU A 111 12.24 0.73 8.80
C GLU A 111 13.27 0.01 7.92
N VAL A 112 12.91 -0.31 6.67
CA VAL A 112 13.85 -0.84 5.68
C VAL A 112 14.59 0.29 4.99
N PHE A 113 13.84 1.25 4.46
CA PHE A 113 14.35 2.55 4.02
C PHE A 113 13.24 3.60 4.02
N VAL A 114 13.59 4.85 4.27
CA VAL A 114 12.62 5.93 4.48
C VAL A 114 12.97 7.16 3.64
N GLY A 115 11.95 7.75 3.01
CA GLY A 115 12.05 9.04 2.33
C GLY A 115 12.90 9.01 1.07
N VAL A 116 13.05 7.86 0.43
CA VAL A 116 13.80 7.69 -0.82
C VAL A 116 13.13 8.47 -1.94
N HIS A 117 13.91 9.26 -2.65
CA HIS A 117 13.46 10.13 -3.72
C HIS A 117 14.43 10.03 -4.91
N GLY A 118 13.88 9.85 -6.10
CA GLY A 118 14.66 9.70 -7.33
C GLY A 118 15.29 8.31 -7.50
N LYS A 119 15.63 8.01 -8.76
CA LYS A 119 16.08 6.67 -9.17
C LYS A 119 17.41 6.27 -8.58
N ASP A 120 18.36 7.21 -8.46
CA ASP A 120 19.71 6.91 -7.99
C ASP A 120 19.67 6.47 -6.52
N MET A 121 18.96 7.22 -5.66
CA MET A 121 18.79 6.87 -4.26
C MET A 121 18.01 5.55 -4.11
N TYR A 122 17.02 5.30 -4.97
CA TYR A 122 16.29 4.03 -4.98
C TYR A 122 17.23 2.85 -5.27
N LEU A 123 18.09 2.95 -6.30
CA LEU A 123 19.04 1.89 -6.66
C LEU A 123 20.04 1.59 -5.54
N GLU A 124 20.44 2.60 -4.77
CA GLU A 124 21.31 2.41 -3.59
C GLU A 124 20.61 1.69 -2.44
N GLN A 125 19.30 1.91 -2.26
CA GLN A 125 18.55 1.41 -1.10
C GLN A 125 17.82 0.08 -1.35
N ILE A 126 17.49 -0.24 -2.62
CA ILE A 126 16.62 -1.38 -2.94
C ILE A 126 17.18 -2.72 -2.47
N GLY A 127 18.50 -2.85 -2.39
CA GLY A 127 19.18 -4.05 -1.89
C GLY A 127 18.77 -4.44 -0.47
N LYS A 128 18.40 -3.46 0.37
CA LYS A 128 17.96 -3.70 1.76
C LYS A 128 16.71 -4.56 1.88
N LEU A 129 15.92 -4.65 0.82
CA LEU A 129 14.76 -5.57 0.81
C LEU A 129 15.17 -7.03 1.03
N ASN A 130 16.37 -7.42 0.60
CA ASN A 130 16.88 -8.78 0.76
C ASN A 130 17.29 -9.09 2.20
N ASP A 131 17.44 -8.09 3.05
CA ASP A 131 17.84 -8.23 4.45
C ASP A 131 16.62 -8.47 5.36
N ILE A 132 15.39 -8.37 4.83
CA ILE A 132 14.17 -8.61 5.58
C ILE A 132 14.09 -10.09 5.96
N VAL A 133 14.01 -10.35 7.26
CA VAL A 133 13.83 -11.69 7.82
C VAL A 133 12.35 -11.96 8.02
N PHE A 134 11.85 -13.04 7.46
CA PHE A 134 10.45 -13.45 7.60
C PHE A 134 10.31 -14.41 8.78
N ASP A 135 9.83 -13.92 9.93
CA ASP A 135 9.64 -14.70 11.16
C ASP A 135 8.56 -14.11 12.05
N GLY A 136 8.04 -14.90 13.00
CA GLY A 136 7.01 -14.46 13.94
C GLY A 136 5.59 -14.52 13.40
N ASP A 137 4.70 -13.84 14.11
CA ASP A 137 3.25 -13.82 13.85
C ASP A 137 2.89 -12.61 12.96
N SER A 138 1.79 -12.69 12.22
CA SER A 138 1.22 -11.55 11.48
C SER A 138 0.29 -10.76 12.39
N ARG A 139 0.68 -9.51 12.75
CA ARG A 139 -0.08 -8.59 13.61
C ARG A 139 -0.07 -7.17 13.05
N ILE A 140 -0.76 -7.00 11.93
CA ILE A 140 -0.74 -5.78 11.13
C ILE A 140 -1.31 -4.60 11.92
N SER A 141 -2.45 -4.79 12.61
CA SER A 141 -3.08 -3.74 13.41
C SER A 141 -2.25 -3.33 14.61
N GLU A 142 -1.74 -4.31 15.38
CA GLU A 142 -0.87 -4.01 16.52
C GLU A 142 0.37 -3.22 16.12
N ALA A 143 0.91 -3.48 14.93
CA ALA A 143 2.08 -2.79 14.41
C ALA A 143 1.76 -1.37 13.91
N LEU A 144 0.67 -1.20 13.15
CA LEU A 144 0.38 0.06 12.47
C LEU A 144 -0.34 1.08 13.34
N LEU A 145 -1.23 0.65 14.26
CA LEU A 145 -1.95 1.57 15.14
C LEU A 145 -1.05 2.44 16.03
N PRO A 146 0.00 1.90 16.67
CA PRO A 146 0.95 2.70 17.45
C PRO A 146 1.94 3.47 16.58
N ALA A 147 2.11 3.06 15.31
CA ALA A 147 3.09 3.68 14.42
C ALA A 147 2.74 5.16 14.16
N SER A 148 3.74 6.02 14.24
CA SER A 148 3.59 7.44 13.92
C SER A 148 3.45 7.65 12.42
N VAL A 149 2.29 7.36 11.87
CA VAL A 149 1.99 7.65 10.46
C VAL A 149 1.59 9.11 10.33
N GLY A 150 2.41 9.91 9.64
CA GLY A 150 2.12 11.33 9.41
C GLY A 150 0.82 11.52 8.65
N TYR A 151 0.11 12.58 9.01
CA TYR A 151 -1.11 13.03 8.32
C TYR A 151 -0.76 13.64 6.96
N GLY A 152 -1.58 13.38 5.95
CA GLY A 152 -1.45 14.00 4.62
C GLY A 152 -1.66 13.02 3.47
N ASP A 153 -1.88 13.59 2.31
CA ASP A 153 -2.16 12.86 1.08
C ASP A 153 -0.98 11.93 0.71
N GLY A 154 -1.29 10.74 0.25
CA GLY A 154 -0.29 9.75 -0.16
C GLY A 154 -0.82 8.34 -0.15
N LEU A 155 -0.06 7.43 -0.73
CA LEU A 155 -0.42 6.02 -0.86
C LEU A 155 0.20 5.21 0.28
N SER A 156 -0.59 4.33 0.89
CA SER A 156 -0.13 3.27 1.79
C SER A 156 -0.43 1.92 1.16
N VAL A 157 0.57 1.09 0.98
CA VAL A 157 0.44 -0.25 0.42
C VAL A 157 0.72 -1.27 1.50
N ILE A 158 -0.20 -2.20 1.73
CA ILE A 158 -0.01 -3.32 2.67
C ILE A 158 0.10 -4.60 1.84
N ILE A 159 1.20 -5.33 2.01
CA ILE A 159 1.48 -6.58 1.29
C ILE A 159 1.52 -7.71 2.30
N SER A 160 0.53 -8.61 2.26
CA SER A 160 0.39 -9.76 3.18
C SER A 160 -0.43 -10.86 2.51
N ASP A 161 -0.49 -12.04 3.11
CA ASP A 161 -1.50 -13.05 2.77
C ASP A 161 -2.86 -12.76 3.44
N PHE A 162 -2.86 -11.90 4.47
CA PHE A 162 -4.04 -11.55 5.28
C PHE A 162 -4.74 -12.75 5.93
N LEU A 163 -4.06 -13.89 6.03
CA LEU A 163 -4.56 -15.09 6.71
C LEU A 163 -4.12 -15.08 8.17
N THR A 164 -4.54 -14.08 8.90
CA THR A 164 -4.20 -13.83 10.30
C THR A 164 -5.44 -13.76 11.17
N ASP A 165 -5.28 -13.98 12.47
CA ASP A 165 -6.32 -13.76 13.49
C ASP A 165 -6.41 -12.27 13.91
N ASP A 166 -5.51 -11.41 13.41
CA ASP A 166 -5.51 -9.97 13.65
C ASP A 166 -6.61 -9.26 12.86
N ASN A 167 -7.20 -8.20 13.44
CA ASN A 167 -8.19 -7.37 12.78
C ASN A 167 -7.51 -6.30 11.88
N TYR A 168 -6.93 -6.71 10.76
CA TYR A 168 -6.21 -5.82 9.83
C TYR A 168 -7.07 -4.65 9.31
N GLU A 169 -8.39 -4.73 9.42
CA GLU A 169 -9.31 -3.66 9.01
C GLU A 169 -9.08 -2.40 9.86
N ASP A 170 -8.78 -2.54 11.16
CA ASP A 170 -8.48 -1.40 12.03
C ASP A 170 -7.24 -0.64 11.56
N ALA A 171 -6.23 -1.35 11.01
CA ALA A 171 -5.05 -0.72 10.41
C ALA A 171 -5.41 0.06 9.14
N ILE A 172 -6.28 -0.48 8.30
CA ILE A 172 -6.74 0.19 7.07
C ILE A 172 -7.51 1.47 7.44
N ASP A 173 -8.47 1.37 8.36
CA ASP A 173 -9.26 2.51 8.83
C ASP A 173 -8.38 3.60 9.46
N TYR A 174 -7.36 3.18 10.22
CA TYR A 174 -6.37 4.10 10.77
C TYR A 174 -5.61 4.86 9.68
N LEU A 175 -5.11 4.17 8.66
CA LEU A 175 -4.41 4.80 7.55
C LEU A 175 -5.33 5.75 6.76
N CYS A 176 -6.58 5.35 6.50
CA CYS A 176 -7.60 6.19 5.87
C CYS A 176 -7.88 7.46 6.71
N SER A 177 -7.94 7.34 8.05
CA SER A 177 -8.10 8.48 8.95
C SER A 177 -6.96 9.50 8.87
N LYS A 178 -5.79 9.09 8.38
CA LYS A 178 -4.62 9.94 8.13
C LYS A 178 -4.64 10.57 6.72
N ARG A 179 -5.75 10.50 5.99
CA ARG A 179 -5.92 10.97 4.59
C ARG A 179 -4.98 10.26 3.62
N ARG A 180 -4.78 8.96 3.83
CA ARG A 180 -3.98 8.14 2.93
C ARG A 180 -4.89 7.25 2.11
N ASP A 181 -4.60 7.14 0.83
CA ASP A 181 -5.17 6.08 0.01
C ASP A 181 -4.53 4.75 0.43
N VAL A 182 -5.34 3.73 0.63
CA VAL A 182 -4.85 2.42 1.07
C VAL A 182 -5.03 1.41 -0.06
N PHE A 183 -3.96 0.69 -0.36
CA PHE A 183 -3.95 -0.38 -1.34
C PHE A 183 -3.44 -1.67 -0.71
N CYS A 184 -4.27 -2.71 -0.71
CA CYS A 184 -3.92 -4.01 -0.16
C CYS A 184 -3.53 -4.97 -1.27
N VAL A 185 -2.38 -5.63 -1.11
CA VAL A 185 -1.88 -6.67 -2.02
C VAL A 185 -1.88 -8.00 -1.30
N GLN A 186 -2.81 -8.88 -1.68
CA GLN A 186 -2.86 -10.22 -1.15
C GLN A 186 -1.94 -11.15 -1.94
N VAL A 187 -1.02 -11.84 -1.24
CA VAL A 187 -0.06 -12.79 -1.81
C VAL A 187 -0.37 -14.20 -1.32
N LEU A 188 -0.86 -15.03 -2.21
CA LEU A 188 -1.23 -16.41 -1.91
C LEU A 188 -0.52 -17.40 -2.83
N THR A 189 -0.21 -18.59 -2.31
CA THR A 189 0.31 -19.70 -3.12
C THR A 189 -0.83 -20.45 -3.82
N ARG A 190 -0.50 -21.20 -4.87
CA ARG A 190 -1.48 -22.07 -5.53
C ARG A 190 -2.02 -23.17 -4.61
N ASP A 191 -1.21 -23.61 -3.66
CA ASP A 191 -1.61 -24.65 -2.70
C ASP A 191 -2.56 -24.08 -1.63
N GLU A 192 -2.43 -22.81 -1.27
CA GLU A 192 -3.38 -22.10 -0.41
C GLU A 192 -4.72 -21.84 -1.11
N LEU A 193 -4.69 -21.48 -2.40
CA LEU A 193 -5.92 -21.30 -3.18
C LEU A 193 -6.65 -22.64 -3.46
N ASN A 194 -5.90 -23.73 -3.66
CA ASN A 194 -6.41 -25.05 -3.98
C ASN A 194 -5.71 -26.16 -3.18
N PRO A 195 -5.98 -26.28 -1.89
CA PRO A 195 -5.34 -27.30 -1.06
C PRO A 195 -5.72 -28.70 -1.54
N LYS A 196 -4.69 -29.52 -1.85
CA LYS A 196 -4.84 -30.89 -2.32
C LYS A 196 -4.66 -31.92 -1.20
N ILE A 197 -4.65 -31.48 0.06
CA ILE A 197 -4.41 -32.33 1.23
C ILE A 197 -5.68 -33.15 1.50
N ARG A 198 -5.50 -34.47 1.70
CA ARG A 198 -6.59 -35.41 2.05
C ARG A 198 -6.13 -36.42 3.08
N GLY A 199 -7.03 -36.84 3.96
CA GLY A 199 -6.80 -37.91 4.91
C GLY A 199 -6.20 -37.43 6.24
N LYS A 200 -5.62 -38.38 6.99
CA LYS A 200 -5.01 -38.08 8.29
C LYS A 200 -3.75 -37.26 8.09
N SER A 201 -3.78 -36.01 8.51
CA SER A 201 -2.65 -35.09 8.36
C SER A 201 -2.31 -34.44 9.70
N HIS A 202 -1.04 -34.15 9.87
CA HIS A 202 -0.57 -33.30 10.95
C HIS A 202 -0.53 -31.88 10.41
N LEU A 203 -1.34 -31.01 10.99
CA LEU A 203 -1.36 -29.59 10.72
C LEU A 203 -0.44 -28.90 11.72
N PHE A 204 0.46 -28.11 11.21
CA PHE A 204 1.29 -27.22 12.00
C PHE A 204 0.78 -25.79 11.77
N ASP A 205 0.71 -25.04 12.84
CA ASP A 205 0.50 -23.61 12.76
C ASP A 205 1.77 -22.99 12.17
N SER A 206 1.65 -22.25 11.06
CA SER A 206 2.80 -21.62 10.39
C SER A 206 3.49 -20.59 11.26
N GLU A 207 2.75 -19.92 12.11
CA GLU A 207 3.24 -18.88 13.01
C GLU A 207 3.71 -19.47 14.35
N ASN A 208 3.09 -20.56 14.81
CA ASN A 208 3.45 -21.22 16.07
C ASN A 208 3.67 -22.73 15.91
N ILE A 209 4.90 -23.13 15.58
CA ILE A 209 5.31 -24.53 15.34
C ILE A 209 4.97 -25.45 16.53
N LYS A 210 4.82 -24.94 17.75
CA LYS A 210 4.45 -25.72 18.93
C LYS A 210 2.98 -26.15 18.90
N LYS A 211 2.14 -25.46 18.15
CA LYS A 211 0.74 -25.84 17.98
C LYS A 211 0.61 -26.83 16.83
N THR A 212 0.41 -28.09 17.18
CA THR A 212 0.21 -29.18 16.23
C THR A 212 -1.18 -29.76 16.40
N TYR A 213 -1.90 -29.86 15.31
CA TYR A 213 -3.22 -30.46 15.29
C TYR A 213 -3.22 -31.73 14.46
N ARG A 214 -3.67 -32.85 15.06
CA ARG A 214 -3.92 -34.10 14.31
C ARG A 214 -5.39 -34.10 13.91
N ARG A 215 -5.66 -33.88 12.64
CA ARG A 215 -7.03 -33.92 12.11
C ARG A 215 -7.12 -34.75 10.85
N ASN A 216 -8.28 -35.37 10.68
CA ASN A 216 -8.63 -35.98 9.40
C ASN A 216 -9.19 -34.86 8.51
N ILE A 217 -8.47 -34.53 7.44
CA ILE A 217 -8.90 -33.48 6.52
C ILE A 217 -9.87 -34.09 5.54
N ASP A 218 -11.12 -33.72 5.67
CA ASP A 218 -12.21 -34.09 4.78
C ASP A 218 -12.56 -32.96 3.81
N LYS A 219 -13.51 -33.24 2.93
CA LYS A 219 -13.96 -32.23 1.95
C LYS A 219 -14.58 -30.99 2.61
N GLN A 220 -15.20 -31.16 3.80
CA GLN A 220 -15.89 -30.08 4.49
C GLN A 220 -14.88 -29.07 5.05
N ILE A 221 -13.76 -29.54 5.59
CA ILE A 221 -12.68 -28.70 6.10
C ILE A 221 -12.05 -27.89 4.95
N ILE A 222 -11.79 -28.53 3.80
CA ILE A 222 -11.24 -27.85 2.63
C ILE A 222 -12.21 -26.79 2.11
N GLU A 223 -13.51 -27.09 2.08
CA GLU A 223 -14.52 -26.15 1.64
C GLU A 223 -14.66 -24.96 2.61
N ALA A 224 -14.62 -25.21 3.92
CA ALA A 224 -14.63 -24.16 4.93
C ALA A 224 -13.40 -23.23 4.81
N TYR A 225 -12.22 -23.81 4.58
CA TYR A 225 -11.00 -23.05 4.33
C TYR A 225 -11.10 -22.16 3.07
N ARG A 226 -11.60 -22.72 1.94
CA ARG A 226 -11.81 -21.95 0.71
C ARG A 226 -12.74 -20.77 0.94
N LYS A 227 -13.86 -21.00 1.64
CA LYS A 227 -14.79 -19.92 1.99
C LYS A 227 -14.13 -18.83 2.84
N ALA A 228 -13.26 -19.22 3.78
CA ALA A 228 -12.50 -18.25 4.58
C ALA A 228 -11.54 -17.41 3.70
N VAL A 229 -10.80 -18.05 2.80
CA VAL A 229 -9.91 -17.33 1.86
C VAL A 229 -10.71 -16.42 0.93
N GLU A 230 -11.82 -16.89 0.38
CA GLU A 230 -12.72 -16.08 -0.47
C GLU A 230 -13.30 -14.89 0.30
N TYR A 231 -13.70 -15.09 1.57
CA TYR A 231 -14.19 -14.03 2.43
C TYR A 231 -13.11 -12.93 2.63
N VAL A 232 -11.91 -13.31 3.03
CA VAL A 232 -10.78 -12.36 3.20
C VAL A 232 -10.51 -11.62 1.89
N THR A 233 -10.42 -12.34 0.77
CA THR A 233 -10.18 -11.74 -0.55
C THR A 233 -11.28 -10.75 -0.94
N SER A 234 -12.54 -11.06 -0.63
CA SER A 234 -13.68 -10.17 -0.93
C SER A 234 -13.64 -8.89 -0.08
N ARG A 235 -13.23 -9.01 1.18
CA ARG A 235 -13.10 -7.86 2.09
C ARG A 235 -12.01 -6.91 1.62
N ILE A 236 -10.83 -7.43 1.27
CA ILE A 236 -9.71 -6.63 0.76
C ILE A 236 -10.06 -5.89 -0.54
N ARG A 237 -10.92 -6.46 -1.41
CA ARG A 237 -11.34 -5.82 -2.67
C ARG A 237 -12.28 -4.64 -2.48
N ASN A 238 -12.89 -4.50 -1.32
CA ASN A 238 -13.84 -3.43 -1.02
C ASN A 238 -13.15 -2.15 -0.48
N TYR A 239 -11.86 -2.24 -0.19
CA TYR A 239 -10.99 -1.12 0.12
C TYR A 239 -10.13 -0.76 -1.10
#